data_abb4c5b0630a5cc981d0385ddc7a84f5
#
_entry.id   abb4c5b0630a5cc981d0385ddc7a84f5
#
_cell.length_a   1.000
_cell.length_b   1.000
_cell.length_c   1.000
_cell.angle_alpha   90.00
_cell.angle_beta   90.00
_cell.angle_gamma   90.00
#
_symmetry.space_group_name_H-M   'P 1'
#
loop_
_entity.id
_entity.type
_entity.pdbx_description
1 polymer ?
#
loop_
_entity_poly.entity_id
_entity_poly.type
_entity_poly.pdbx_seq_one_letter_code
_entity_poly.pdbx_strand_id
1 'polypeptide(L)'
;MDTNEDQFTYAMQLVTSTSLTMVLVSSIKLKVLDAIAEAGPHAQLSAHEIATRLSIPNQNAPAMIDRMLRLLASHSVVTCTERNHDLKLVRVYGLTPVAKYFIPNENGVSLGPFMELLQDEIFINSWFGLTDSVMEGGVSFDKIYGTRSYEYPALDARFNAVFNKAMVNHTTIVMKEILERYHGFKNIKNMVDVGGGLGVTTLTHPLPDHVQFLIVWPVMVIEH
;
A
#
# COMPACT_ATOMS: atom_id res chain seq x y z
N MET A 1 -4.76 -9.31 26.36
CA MET A 1 -6.23 -9.30 26.11
C MET A 1 -6.88 -10.10 27.21
N ASP A 2 -7.20 -9.42 28.31
CA ASP A 2 -7.54 -10.11 29.55
C ASP A 2 -9.04 -10.06 29.93
N THR A 3 -9.86 -9.39 29.13
CA THR A 3 -11.30 -9.32 29.41
C THR A 3 -12.12 -9.89 28.24
N ASN A 4 -13.33 -10.38 28.55
CA ASN A 4 -14.25 -10.90 27.53
C ASN A 4 -14.69 -9.80 26.54
N GLU A 5 -14.71 -8.54 26.98
CA GLU A 5 -15.02 -7.37 26.16
C GLU A 5 -13.90 -7.08 25.13
N ASP A 6 -12.63 -7.24 25.53
CA ASP A 6 -11.49 -7.10 24.63
C ASP A 6 -11.51 -8.17 23.52
N GLN A 7 -11.88 -9.40 23.87
CA GLN A 7 -11.98 -10.51 22.91
C GLN A 7 -13.10 -10.28 21.90
N PHE A 8 -14.26 -9.81 22.34
CA PHE A 8 -15.38 -9.47 21.45
C PHE A 8 -15.00 -8.32 20.51
N THR A 9 -14.40 -7.27 21.05
CA THR A 9 -13.94 -6.12 20.26
C THR A 9 -12.94 -6.55 19.19
N TYR A 10 -11.99 -7.40 19.54
CA TYR A 10 -11.02 -7.95 18.58
C TYR A 10 -11.69 -8.81 17.50
N ALA A 11 -12.63 -9.66 17.86
CA ALA A 11 -13.39 -10.47 16.89
C ALA A 11 -14.16 -9.56 15.89
N MET A 12 -14.77 -8.48 16.38
CA MET A 12 -15.44 -7.49 15.53
C MET A 12 -14.46 -6.77 14.59
N GLN A 13 -13.25 -6.46 15.06
CA GLN A 13 -12.19 -5.89 14.22
C GLN A 13 -11.78 -6.85 13.09
N LEU A 14 -11.66 -8.15 13.39
CA LEU A 14 -11.36 -9.16 12.36
C LEU A 14 -12.46 -9.24 11.30
N VAL A 15 -13.73 -9.28 11.70
CA VAL A 15 -14.90 -9.30 10.79
C VAL A 15 -14.92 -8.08 9.87
N THR A 16 -14.54 -6.92 10.38
CA THR A 16 -14.60 -5.64 9.65
C THR A 16 -13.27 -5.24 9.00
N SER A 17 -12.23 -6.07 9.09
CA SER A 17 -10.86 -5.74 8.66
C SER A 17 -10.76 -5.30 7.19
N THR A 18 -11.54 -5.91 6.29
CA THR A 18 -11.61 -5.53 4.88
C THR A 18 -12.04 -4.07 4.69
N SER A 19 -12.92 -3.55 5.57
CA SER A 19 -13.38 -2.16 5.47
C SER A 19 -12.23 -1.17 5.67
N LEU A 20 -11.30 -1.44 6.57
CA LEU A 20 -10.13 -0.59 6.80
C LEU A 20 -9.25 -0.51 5.54
N THR A 21 -8.93 -1.66 4.94
CA THR A 21 -8.08 -1.70 3.75
C THR A 21 -8.73 -1.01 2.56
N MET A 22 -10.04 -1.20 2.36
CA MET A 22 -10.78 -0.56 1.28
C MET A 22 -10.92 0.96 1.47
N VAL A 23 -11.11 1.43 2.69
CA VAL A 23 -11.13 2.86 3.00
C VAL A 23 -9.74 3.48 2.82
N LEU A 24 -8.68 2.80 3.25
CA LEU A 24 -7.31 3.30 3.08
C LEU A 24 -6.94 3.41 1.60
N VAL A 25 -7.16 2.36 0.78
CA VAL A 25 -6.88 2.43 -0.66
C VAL A 25 -7.71 3.49 -1.37
N SER A 26 -8.98 3.68 -0.97
CA SER A 26 -9.82 4.75 -1.51
C SER A 26 -9.27 6.13 -1.15
N SER A 27 -8.78 6.31 0.08
CA SER A 27 -8.18 7.57 0.52
C SER A 27 -6.87 7.88 -0.23
N ILE A 28 -6.08 6.85 -0.57
CA ILE A 28 -4.87 6.97 -1.39
C ILE A 28 -5.26 7.37 -2.83
N LYS A 29 -6.18 6.66 -3.46
CA LYS A 29 -6.65 6.95 -4.83
C LYS A 29 -7.25 8.34 -4.97
N LEU A 30 -7.98 8.81 -3.96
CA LEU A 30 -8.54 10.15 -3.90
C LEU A 30 -7.51 11.22 -3.52
N LYS A 31 -6.28 10.86 -3.14
CA LYS A 31 -5.24 11.76 -2.63
C LYS A 31 -5.64 12.55 -1.37
N VAL A 32 -6.46 11.94 -0.52
CA VAL A 32 -6.94 12.57 0.72
C VAL A 32 -5.78 12.85 1.68
N LEU A 33 -4.85 11.90 1.81
CA LEU A 33 -3.67 12.05 2.68
C LEU A 33 -2.70 13.08 2.11
N ASP A 34 -2.52 13.10 0.79
CA ASP A 34 -1.69 14.07 0.07
C ASP A 34 -2.20 15.51 0.31
N ALA A 35 -3.52 15.73 0.23
CA ALA A 35 -4.12 17.04 0.46
C ALA A 35 -3.86 17.59 1.87
N ILE A 36 -3.79 16.70 2.88
CA ILE A 36 -3.41 17.10 4.25
C ILE A 36 -1.91 17.41 4.31
N ALA A 37 -1.07 16.58 3.66
CA ALA A 37 0.39 16.79 3.64
C ALA A 37 0.78 18.11 2.98
N GLU A 38 0.18 18.44 1.85
CA GLU A 38 0.41 19.68 1.09
C GLU A 38 -0.01 20.94 1.86
N ALA A 39 -0.89 20.80 2.84
CA ALA A 39 -1.28 21.91 3.70
C ALA A 39 -0.22 22.30 4.75
N GLY A 40 0.81 21.44 4.91
CA GLY A 40 1.95 21.71 5.79
C GLY A 40 2.16 20.62 6.87
N PRO A 41 3.33 20.64 7.54
CA PRO A 41 3.80 19.53 8.39
C PRO A 41 2.92 19.25 9.63
N HIS A 42 2.12 20.18 10.09
CA HIS A 42 1.21 20.03 11.24
C HIS A 42 -0.21 20.43 10.89
N ALA A 43 -0.53 20.46 9.59
CA ALA A 43 -1.85 20.86 9.14
C ALA A 43 -2.93 19.89 9.63
N GLN A 44 -4.06 20.46 9.96
CA GLN A 44 -5.29 19.75 10.25
C GLN A 44 -6.40 20.34 9.39
N LEU A 45 -7.01 19.51 8.57
CA LEU A 45 -8.07 19.90 7.66
C LEU A 45 -9.39 19.22 8.02
N SER A 46 -10.48 19.96 7.89
CA SER A 46 -11.82 19.35 7.89
C SER A 46 -12.08 18.59 6.59
N ALA A 47 -13.02 17.68 6.61
CA ALA A 47 -13.42 16.96 5.41
C ALA A 47 -13.94 17.88 4.29
N HIS A 48 -14.51 19.04 4.64
CA HIS A 48 -14.93 20.04 3.68
C HIS A 48 -13.73 20.73 3.01
N GLU A 49 -12.72 21.14 3.80
CA GLU A 49 -11.48 21.73 3.28
C GLU A 49 -10.74 20.74 2.36
N ILE A 50 -10.71 19.44 2.71
CA ILE A 50 -10.13 18.38 1.88
C ILE A 50 -10.89 18.24 0.55
N ALA A 51 -12.23 18.12 0.60
CA ALA A 51 -13.05 17.99 -0.60
C ALA A 51 -12.89 19.19 -1.55
N THR A 52 -12.79 20.40 -0.98
CA THR A 52 -12.56 21.63 -1.73
C THR A 52 -11.18 21.64 -2.40
N ARG A 53 -10.12 21.28 -1.68
CA ARG A 53 -8.74 21.20 -2.24
C ARG A 53 -8.65 20.20 -3.37
N LEU A 54 -9.32 19.06 -3.24
CA LEU A 54 -9.35 18.00 -4.25
C LEU A 54 -10.32 18.29 -5.40
N SER A 55 -11.04 19.43 -5.36
CA SER A 55 -12.04 19.81 -6.37
C SER A 55 -13.07 18.72 -6.66
N ILE A 56 -13.51 17.99 -5.61
CA ILE A 56 -14.46 16.90 -5.76
C ILE A 56 -15.86 17.46 -6.05
N PRO A 57 -16.48 17.13 -7.19
CA PRO A 57 -17.74 17.75 -7.61
C PRO A 57 -18.97 17.28 -6.81
N ASN A 58 -18.86 16.15 -6.10
CA ASN A 58 -19.96 15.61 -5.31
C ASN A 58 -20.18 16.44 -4.04
N GLN A 59 -21.36 17.07 -3.92
CA GLN A 59 -21.72 17.89 -2.76
C GLN A 59 -21.76 17.10 -1.44
N ASN A 60 -21.94 15.78 -1.48
CA ASN A 60 -21.93 14.90 -0.32
C ASN A 60 -20.52 14.37 0.02
N ALA A 61 -19.49 14.70 -0.78
CA ALA A 61 -18.12 14.22 -0.56
C ALA A 61 -17.59 14.55 0.82
N PRO A 62 -17.80 15.75 1.41
CA PRO A 62 -17.34 16.05 2.76
C PRO A 62 -17.84 15.06 3.82
N ALA A 63 -19.13 14.69 3.77
CA ALA A 63 -19.70 13.75 4.71
C ALA A 63 -19.13 12.33 4.53
N MET A 64 -18.88 11.93 3.29
CA MET A 64 -18.26 10.62 2.97
C MET A 64 -16.80 10.58 3.43
N ILE A 65 -16.03 11.62 3.14
CA ILE A 65 -14.62 11.75 3.58
C ILE A 65 -14.53 11.77 5.11
N ASP A 66 -15.43 12.48 5.81
CA ASP A 66 -15.48 12.48 7.28
C ASP A 66 -15.66 11.05 7.83
N ARG A 67 -16.55 10.26 7.23
CA ARG A 67 -16.75 8.85 7.64
C ARG A 67 -15.50 8.00 7.41
N MET A 68 -14.84 8.16 6.27
CA MET A 68 -13.59 7.46 5.95
C MET A 68 -12.49 7.84 6.94
N LEU A 69 -12.29 9.13 7.18
CA LEU A 69 -11.24 9.63 8.07
C LEU A 69 -11.48 9.25 9.54
N ARG A 70 -12.74 9.16 9.99
CA ARG A 70 -13.04 8.62 11.33
C ARG A 70 -12.59 7.17 11.49
N LEU A 71 -12.82 6.33 10.48
CA LEU A 71 -12.32 4.96 10.51
C LEU A 71 -10.79 4.93 10.52
N LEU A 72 -10.13 5.72 9.67
CA LEU A 72 -8.67 5.81 9.67
C LEU A 72 -8.12 6.35 11.00
N ALA A 73 -8.84 7.28 11.66
CA ALA A 73 -8.46 7.80 12.96
C ALA A 73 -8.59 6.75 14.09
N SER A 74 -9.63 5.90 14.06
CA SER A 74 -9.78 4.81 15.02
C SER A 74 -8.67 3.76 14.92
N HIS A 75 -7.96 3.71 13.78
CA HIS A 75 -6.78 2.86 13.55
C HIS A 75 -5.46 3.66 13.56
N SER A 76 -5.47 4.87 14.10
CA SER A 76 -4.28 5.72 14.25
C SER A 76 -3.52 6.03 12.94
N VAL A 77 -4.18 5.92 11.79
CA VAL A 77 -3.61 6.34 10.49
C VAL A 77 -3.61 7.86 10.37
N VAL A 78 -4.65 8.52 10.85
CA VAL A 78 -4.74 9.98 10.96
C VAL A 78 -5.13 10.36 12.38
N THR A 79 -4.86 11.59 12.80
CA THR A 79 -5.40 12.18 14.02
C THR A 79 -6.78 12.77 13.74
N CYS A 80 -7.64 12.80 14.76
CA CYS A 80 -8.93 13.48 14.71
C CYS A 80 -9.07 14.36 15.95
N THR A 81 -9.28 15.64 15.76
CA THR A 81 -9.54 16.61 16.82
C THR A 81 -10.73 17.50 16.43
N GLU A 82 -11.20 18.32 17.34
CA GLU A 82 -12.29 19.27 17.10
C GLU A 82 -11.76 20.69 17.07
N ARG A 83 -12.26 21.50 16.14
CA ARG A 83 -11.97 22.91 15.98
C ARG A 83 -13.27 23.72 15.94
N ASN A 84 -13.32 24.84 16.64
CA ASN A 84 -14.42 25.78 16.51
C ASN A 84 -14.35 26.50 15.15
N HIS A 85 -15.44 26.43 14.39
CA HIS A 85 -15.64 27.16 13.15
C HIS A 85 -17.07 27.71 13.14
N ASP A 86 -17.21 29.03 13.12
CA ASP A 86 -18.50 29.75 13.10
C ASP A 86 -19.52 29.20 14.12
N LEU A 87 -19.10 29.10 15.39
CA LEU A 87 -19.89 28.60 16.53
C LEU A 87 -20.30 27.10 16.42
N LYS A 88 -19.70 26.35 15.50
CA LYS A 88 -19.88 24.90 15.37
C LYS A 88 -18.57 24.17 15.61
N LEU A 89 -18.65 23.04 16.29
CA LEU A 89 -17.54 22.11 16.40
C LEU A 89 -17.42 21.32 15.11
N VAL A 90 -16.25 21.39 14.47
CA VAL A 90 -15.93 20.66 13.24
C VAL A 90 -14.74 19.76 13.47
N ARG A 91 -14.85 18.49 13.09
CA ARG A 91 -13.72 17.57 13.12
C ARG A 91 -12.67 17.99 12.10
N VAL A 92 -11.41 17.96 12.53
CA VAL A 92 -10.26 18.18 11.68
C VAL A 92 -9.28 17.02 11.83
N TYR A 93 -8.62 16.69 10.73
CA TYR A 93 -7.78 15.51 10.59
C TYR A 93 -6.36 15.92 10.22
N GLY A 94 -5.39 15.32 10.92
CA GLY A 94 -3.97 15.52 10.66
C GLY A 94 -3.29 14.18 10.40
N LEU A 95 -2.08 14.22 9.85
CA LEU A 95 -1.31 13.02 9.56
C LEU A 95 -0.61 12.47 10.81
N THR A 96 -0.59 11.16 10.94
CA THR A 96 0.29 10.46 11.88
C THR A 96 1.58 10.04 11.19
N PRO A 97 2.60 9.58 11.94
CA PRO A 97 3.81 9.00 11.33
C PRO A 97 3.52 7.83 10.37
N VAL A 98 2.48 7.03 10.64
CA VAL A 98 2.07 5.91 9.78
C VAL A 98 1.53 6.39 8.44
N ALA A 99 0.75 7.48 8.42
CA ALA A 99 0.19 8.02 7.17
C ALA A 99 1.26 8.39 6.15
N LYS A 100 2.45 8.81 6.61
CA LYS A 100 3.56 9.22 5.74
C LYS A 100 4.07 8.11 4.82
N TYR A 101 3.91 6.85 5.21
CA TYR A 101 4.28 5.72 4.34
C TYR A 101 3.36 5.57 3.12
N PHE A 102 2.16 6.14 3.14
CA PHE A 102 1.20 6.09 2.04
C PHE A 102 1.22 7.32 1.14
N ILE A 103 2.02 8.32 1.48
CA ILE A 103 2.20 9.57 0.72
C ILE A 103 3.55 9.51 0.02
N PRO A 104 3.64 9.85 -1.29
CA PRO A 104 4.92 9.89 -1.99
C PRO A 104 5.93 10.80 -1.28
N ASN A 105 7.13 10.26 -1.03
CA ASN A 105 8.26 11.01 -0.49
C ASN A 105 8.92 11.89 -1.57
N GLU A 106 10.05 12.53 -1.25
CA GLU A 106 10.81 13.40 -2.16
C GLU A 106 11.21 12.69 -3.47
N ASN A 107 11.35 11.37 -3.45
CA ASN A 107 11.67 10.54 -4.61
C ASN A 107 10.42 9.98 -5.31
N GLY A 108 9.23 10.40 -4.91
CA GLY A 108 7.96 9.93 -5.46
C GLY A 108 7.57 8.51 -5.02
N VAL A 109 8.18 7.97 -3.97
CA VAL A 109 8.02 6.59 -3.51
C VAL A 109 7.12 6.52 -2.26
N SER A 110 6.17 5.58 -2.24
CA SER A 110 5.30 5.29 -1.09
C SER A 110 4.79 3.85 -1.12
N LEU A 111 4.16 3.40 -0.03
CA LEU A 111 3.44 2.12 0.01
C LEU A 111 2.05 2.19 -0.67
N GLY A 112 1.63 3.38 -1.13
CA GLY A 112 0.35 3.55 -1.83
C GLY A 112 0.17 2.61 -3.01
N PRO A 113 1.10 2.55 -3.98
CA PRO A 113 1.01 1.64 -5.12
C PRO A 113 0.95 0.16 -4.73
N PHE A 114 1.65 -0.25 -3.66
CA PHE A 114 1.58 -1.63 -3.17
C PHE A 114 0.22 -1.93 -2.54
N MET A 115 -0.35 -0.97 -1.81
CA MET A 115 -1.72 -1.08 -1.30
C MET A 115 -2.75 -1.17 -2.43
N GLU A 116 -2.58 -0.39 -3.50
CA GLU A 116 -3.44 -0.44 -4.69
C GLU A 116 -3.37 -1.80 -5.40
N LEU A 117 -2.18 -2.40 -5.51
CA LEU A 117 -1.99 -3.73 -6.08
C LEU A 117 -2.72 -4.81 -5.27
N LEU A 118 -2.51 -4.83 -3.94
CA LEU A 118 -3.12 -5.85 -3.07
C LEU A 118 -4.65 -5.76 -3.02
N GLN A 119 -5.21 -4.57 -3.31
CA GLN A 119 -6.65 -4.33 -3.39
C GLN A 119 -7.14 -4.23 -4.85
N ASP A 120 -6.31 -4.60 -5.82
CA ASP A 120 -6.75 -4.73 -7.21
C ASP A 120 -7.68 -5.94 -7.37
N GLU A 121 -8.67 -5.81 -8.24
CA GLU A 121 -9.67 -6.85 -8.48
C GLU A 121 -9.06 -8.20 -8.83
N ILE A 122 -7.92 -8.21 -9.53
CA ILE A 122 -7.22 -9.44 -9.91
C ILE A 122 -6.72 -10.17 -8.65
N PHE A 123 -6.10 -9.48 -7.70
CA PHE A 123 -5.67 -10.11 -6.44
C PHE A 123 -6.84 -10.42 -5.51
N ILE A 124 -7.79 -9.50 -5.34
CA ILE A 124 -8.95 -9.72 -4.47
C ILE A 124 -9.73 -10.96 -4.92
N ASN A 125 -9.98 -11.10 -6.21
CA ASN A 125 -10.70 -12.27 -6.73
C ASN A 125 -9.95 -13.58 -6.48
N SER A 126 -8.62 -13.57 -6.50
CA SER A 126 -7.84 -14.79 -6.23
C SER A 126 -8.05 -15.34 -4.81
N TRP A 127 -8.36 -14.48 -3.82
CA TRP A 127 -8.64 -14.92 -2.45
C TRP A 127 -9.92 -15.76 -2.32
N PHE A 128 -10.90 -15.58 -3.20
CA PHE A 128 -12.13 -16.39 -3.18
C PHE A 128 -11.89 -17.86 -3.50
N GLY A 129 -10.82 -18.20 -4.19
CA GLY A 129 -10.43 -19.59 -4.48
C GLY A 129 -9.60 -20.27 -3.38
N LEU A 130 -9.34 -19.59 -2.23
CA LEU A 130 -8.47 -20.14 -1.19
C LEU A 130 -9.03 -21.43 -0.58
N THR A 131 -10.33 -21.50 -0.30
CA THR A 131 -10.97 -22.68 0.26
C THR A 131 -10.83 -23.88 -0.68
N ASP A 132 -11.07 -23.68 -1.97
CA ASP A 132 -10.97 -24.75 -2.99
C ASP A 132 -9.51 -25.21 -3.14
N SER A 133 -8.54 -24.29 -3.00
CA SER A 133 -7.13 -24.66 -3.01
C SER A 133 -6.71 -25.49 -1.82
N VAL A 134 -7.30 -25.27 -0.65
CA VAL A 134 -7.06 -26.10 0.54
C VAL A 134 -7.68 -27.48 0.38
N MET A 135 -8.88 -27.56 -0.17
CA MET A 135 -9.62 -28.83 -0.32
C MET A 135 -9.09 -29.72 -1.44
N GLU A 136 -8.66 -29.15 -2.55
CA GLU A 136 -8.34 -29.85 -3.79
C GLU A 136 -6.86 -29.75 -4.19
N GLY A 137 -6.07 -28.93 -3.49
CA GLY A 137 -4.69 -28.58 -3.86
C GLY A 137 -4.63 -27.50 -4.94
N GLY A 138 -3.41 -27.13 -5.32
CA GLY A 138 -3.14 -26.08 -6.33
C GLY A 138 -3.08 -24.68 -5.74
N VAL A 139 -2.82 -23.70 -6.61
CA VAL A 139 -2.70 -22.30 -6.27
C VAL A 139 -4.00 -21.58 -6.63
N SER A 140 -4.56 -20.82 -5.69
CA SER A 140 -5.84 -20.14 -5.86
C SER A 140 -5.86 -19.22 -7.08
N PHE A 141 -4.79 -18.47 -7.30
CA PHE A 141 -4.66 -17.57 -8.45
C PHE A 141 -4.74 -18.35 -9.78
N ASP A 142 -3.99 -19.46 -9.88
CA ASP A 142 -3.93 -20.30 -11.09
C ASP A 142 -5.29 -20.94 -11.41
N LYS A 143 -6.03 -21.33 -10.37
CA LYS A 143 -7.39 -21.89 -10.52
C LYS A 143 -8.38 -20.88 -11.10
N ILE A 144 -8.28 -19.61 -10.68
CA ILE A 144 -9.21 -18.55 -11.10
C ILE A 144 -8.85 -18.01 -12.47
N TYR A 145 -7.55 -17.80 -12.75
CA TYR A 145 -7.10 -17.12 -13.95
C TYR A 145 -6.49 -18.04 -15.00
N GLY A 146 -6.29 -19.33 -14.72
CA GLY A 146 -5.72 -20.29 -15.66
C GLY A 146 -4.23 -20.08 -15.98
N THR A 147 -3.56 -19.20 -15.24
CA THR A 147 -2.14 -18.88 -15.42
C THR A 147 -1.52 -18.47 -14.08
N ARG A 148 -0.20 -18.51 -13.98
CA ARG A 148 0.51 -18.13 -12.76
C ARG A 148 0.46 -16.61 -12.55
N SER A 149 0.49 -16.18 -11.29
CA SER A 149 0.40 -14.76 -10.92
C SER A 149 1.51 -13.89 -11.53
N TYR A 150 2.71 -14.45 -11.73
CA TYR A 150 3.82 -13.73 -12.38
C TYR A 150 3.76 -13.72 -13.92
N GLU A 151 2.94 -14.56 -14.52
CA GLU A 151 2.71 -14.61 -15.97
C GLU A 151 1.53 -13.72 -16.38
N TYR A 152 0.56 -13.58 -15.48
CA TYR A 152 -0.65 -12.80 -15.74
C TYR A 152 -0.41 -11.36 -16.20
N PRO A 153 0.61 -10.62 -15.69
CA PRO A 153 0.94 -9.27 -16.20
C PRO A 153 1.21 -9.20 -17.70
N ALA A 154 1.63 -10.30 -18.33
CA ALA A 154 1.81 -10.34 -19.78
C ALA A 154 0.48 -10.39 -20.55
N LEU A 155 -0.63 -10.76 -19.89
CA LEU A 155 -1.96 -10.88 -20.47
C LEU A 155 -2.82 -9.61 -20.26
N ASP A 156 -2.51 -8.80 -19.25
CA ASP A 156 -3.24 -7.59 -18.88
C ASP A 156 -2.28 -6.41 -18.67
N ALA A 157 -2.22 -5.52 -19.68
CA ALA A 157 -1.33 -4.36 -19.65
C ALA A 157 -1.65 -3.38 -18.51
N ARG A 158 -2.93 -3.23 -18.10
CA ARG A 158 -3.34 -2.41 -16.97
C ARG A 158 -2.76 -3.00 -15.67
N PHE A 159 -2.99 -4.28 -15.45
CA PHE A 159 -2.49 -4.98 -14.27
C PHE A 159 -0.96 -4.99 -14.23
N ASN A 160 -0.29 -5.18 -15.37
CA ASN A 160 1.17 -5.08 -15.49
C ASN A 160 1.69 -3.73 -15.01
N ALA A 161 1.05 -2.64 -15.40
CA ALA A 161 1.43 -1.30 -14.95
C ALA A 161 1.27 -1.13 -13.43
N VAL A 162 0.15 -1.60 -12.86
CA VAL A 162 -0.11 -1.58 -11.41
C VAL A 162 0.92 -2.44 -10.67
N PHE A 163 1.18 -3.65 -11.16
CA PHE A 163 2.14 -4.59 -10.57
C PHE A 163 3.56 -4.00 -10.54
N ASN A 164 4.05 -3.55 -11.68
CA ASN A 164 5.41 -2.99 -11.77
C ASN A 164 5.58 -1.75 -10.89
N LYS A 165 4.61 -0.83 -10.91
CA LYS A 165 4.63 0.36 -10.04
C LYS A 165 4.67 -0.02 -8.56
N ALA A 166 3.88 -1.00 -8.16
CA ALA A 166 3.85 -1.49 -6.78
C ALA A 166 5.18 -2.11 -6.38
N MET A 167 5.75 -2.99 -7.22
CA MET A 167 7.02 -3.66 -6.93
C MET A 167 8.17 -2.66 -6.84
N VAL A 168 8.27 -1.69 -7.75
CA VAL A 168 9.28 -0.62 -7.69
C VAL A 168 9.21 0.12 -6.36
N ASN A 169 8.02 0.58 -5.97
CA ASN A 169 7.85 1.35 -4.74
C ASN A 169 8.16 0.52 -3.49
N HIS A 170 7.58 -0.69 -3.40
CA HIS A 170 7.79 -1.60 -2.28
C HIS A 170 9.28 -1.97 -2.14
N THR A 171 9.92 -2.41 -3.23
CA THR A 171 11.33 -2.83 -3.21
C THR A 171 12.23 -1.67 -2.81
N THR A 172 11.99 -0.45 -3.31
CA THR A 172 12.77 0.73 -2.93
C THR A 172 12.72 0.99 -1.42
N ILE A 173 11.53 0.94 -0.81
CA ILE A 173 11.36 1.16 0.63
C ILE A 173 12.03 0.05 1.43
N VAL A 174 11.78 -1.21 1.08
CA VAL A 174 12.30 -2.38 1.81
C VAL A 174 13.82 -2.46 1.71
N MET A 175 14.38 -2.23 0.52
CA MET A 175 15.82 -2.26 0.32
C MET A 175 16.53 -1.16 1.10
N LYS A 176 15.95 0.03 1.18
CA LYS A 176 16.49 1.10 2.01
C LYS A 176 16.62 0.66 3.48
N GLU A 177 15.55 0.10 4.06
CA GLU A 177 15.55 -0.41 5.43
C GLU A 177 16.55 -1.56 5.64
N ILE A 178 16.67 -2.47 4.66
CA ILE A 178 17.62 -3.57 4.72
C ILE A 178 19.06 -3.03 4.75
N LEU A 179 19.39 -2.10 3.86
CA LEU A 179 20.75 -1.59 3.69
C LEU A 179 21.20 -0.71 4.84
N GLU A 180 20.28 -0.06 5.55
CA GLU A 180 20.60 0.67 6.79
C GLU A 180 21.00 -0.27 7.93
N ARG A 181 20.50 -1.51 7.93
CA ARG A 181 20.70 -2.48 9.03
C ARG A 181 21.64 -3.63 8.68
N TYR A 182 21.72 -4.02 7.41
CA TYR A 182 22.51 -5.14 6.94
C TYR A 182 23.79 -4.69 6.24
N HIS A 183 24.93 -5.08 6.79
CA HIS A 183 26.25 -4.66 6.29
C HIS A 183 26.98 -5.73 5.47
N GLY A 184 26.35 -6.88 5.20
CA GLY A 184 26.97 -7.98 4.48
C GLY A 184 27.31 -7.69 3.01
N PHE A 185 26.71 -6.63 2.44
CA PHE A 185 27.00 -6.21 1.05
C PHE A 185 28.34 -5.47 0.89
N LYS A 186 28.98 -5.03 1.98
CA LYS A 186 30.20 -4.17 1.92
C LYS A 186 31.42 -4.84 1.24
N ASN A 187 31.51 -6.16 1.31
CA ASN A 187 32.72 -6.90 0.88
C ASN A 187 32.43 -7.91 -0.26
N ILE A 188 31.24 -7.85 -0.88
CA ILE A 188 30.93 -8.72 -2.01
C ILE A 188 31.61 -8.22 -3.28
N LYS A 189 31.98 -9.15 -4.17
CA LYS A 189 32.54 -8.83 -5.49
C LYS A 189 31.52 -9.01 -6.59
N ASN A 190 30.62 -9.97 -6.40
CA ASN A 190 29.57 -10.30 -7.37
C ASN A 190 28.24 -10.37 -6.63
N MET A 191 27.20 -9.87 -7.27
CA MET A 191 25.82 -9.98 -6.81
C MET A 191 24.93 -10.45 -7.96
N VAL A 192 24.06 -11.40 -7.67
CA VAL A 192 23.06 -11.87 -8.64
C VAL A 192 21.68 -11.61 -8.07
N ASP A 193 20.88 -10.84 -8.77
CA ASP A 193 19.49 -10.57 -8.44
C ASP A 193 18.59 -11.47 -9.29
N VAL A 194 18.04 -12.51 -8.66
CA VAL A 194 17.16 -13.46 -9.31
C VAL A 194 15.72 -12.98 -9.17
N GLY A 195 15.07 -12.71 -10.30
CA GLY A 195 13.71 -12.14 -10.30
C GLY A 195 13.68 -10.64 -10.02
N GLY A 196 14.78 -9.94 -10.21
CA GLY A 196 14.96 -8.51 -9.91
C GLY A 196 14.01 -7.55 -10.64
N GLY A 197 13.08 -8.05 -11.46
CA GLY A 197 12.09 -7.25 -12.15
C GLY A 197 12.70 -6.12 -12.98
N LEU A 198 12.36 -4.88 -12.68
CA LEU A 198 12.92 -3.70 -13.36
C LEU A 198 14.32 -3.30 -12.84
N GLY A 199 14.98 -4.15 -12.05
CA GLY A 199 16.32 -3.90 -11.53
C GLY A 199 16.38 -2.85 -10.41
N VAL A 200 15.30 -2.64 -9.70
CA VAL A 200 15.19 -1.59 -8.66
C VAL A 200 16.19 -1.80 -7.53
N THR A 201 16.48 -3.05 -7.18
CA THR A 201 17.46 -3.40 -6.15
C THR A 201 18.84 -2.83 -6.45
N THR A 202 19.20 -2.75 -7.74
CA THR A 202 20.47 -2.16 -8.21
C THR A 202 20.44 -0.64 -8.30
N LEU A 203 19.31 -0.08 -8.71
CA LEU A 203 19.19 1.35 -9.02
C LEU A 203 19.04 2.20 -7.74
N THR A 204 18.52 1.62 -6.68
CA THR A 204 18.27 2.34 -5.40
C THR A 204 19.48 2.39 -4.48
N HIS A 205 20.55 1.63 -4.78
CA HIS A 205 21.80 1.71 -4.03
C HIS A 205 23.00 1.68 -4.98
N PRO A 206 23.86 2.68 -4.91
CA PRO A 206 25.17 2.56 -5.54
C PRO A 206 25.92 1.44 -4.81
N LEU A 207 25.90 0.25 -5.39
CA LEU A 207 26.87 -0.77 -5.03
C LEU A 207 28.25 -0.16 -5.30
N PRO A 208 29.27 -0.48 -4.49
CA PRO A 208 30.62 -0.02 -4.77
C PRO A 208 31.02 -0.36 -6.22
N ASP A 209 31.70 0.54 -6.91
CA ASP A 209 32.08 0.43 -8.32
C ASP A 209 32.75 -0.90 -8.70
N HIS A 210 33.30 -1.62 -7.74
CA HIS A 210 33.95 -2.91 -7.94
C HIS A 210 33.00 -4.13 -7.91
N VAL A 211 31.70 -3.93 -7.61
CA VAL A 211 30.72 -5.02 -7.57
C VAL A 211 30.16 -5.29 -8.96
N GLN A 212 30.39 -6.50 -9.47
CA GLN A 212 29.75 -6.97 -10.68
C GLN A 212 28.31 -7.38 -10.35
N PHE A 213 27.37 -6.87 -11.13
CA PHE A 213 25.94 -7.10 -10.93
C PHE A 213 25.34 -7.81 -12.13
N LEU A 214 24.55 -8.85 -11.87
CA LEU A 214 23.79 -9.59 -12.86
C LEU A 214 22.31 -9.67 -12.42
N ILE A 215 21.42 -9.14 -13.26
CA ILE A 215 19.97 -9.38 -13.12
C ILE A 215 19.63 -10.64 -13.92
N VAL A 216 19.05 -11.63 -13.24
CA VAL A 216 18.54 -12.82 -13.89
C VAL A 216 17.02 -12.76 -13.84
N TRP A 217 16.40 -12.68 -15.02
CA TRP A 217 14.95 -12.89 -15.12
C TRP A 217 14.64 -14.33 -14.72
N PRO A 218 13.51 -14.58 -14.05
CA PRO A 218 13.15 -15.96 -13.77
C PRO A 218 13.06 -16.70 -15.09
N VAL A 219 14.07 -17.50 -15.38
CA VAL A 219 13.96 -18.53 -16.40
C VAL A 219 12.86 -19.43 -15.88
N MET A 220 11.78 -19.60 -16.64
CA MET A 220 10.80 -20.63 -16.33
C MET A 220 11.57 -21.95 -16.16
N VAL A 221 11.68 -22.42 -14.92
CA VAL A 221 12.11 -23.80 -14.69
C VAL A 221 10.96 -24.64 -15.19
N ILE A 222 11.09 -25.12 -16.42
CA ILE A 222 10.23 -26.16 -16.94
C ILE A 222 10.70 -27.42 -16.21
N GLU A 223 10.03 -27.78 -15.14
CA GLU A 223 10.15 -29.12 -14.56
C GLU A 223 9.54 -30.08 -15.58
N HIS A 224 10.37 -30.98 -16.10
CA HIS A 224 9.99 -32.11 -16.95
C HIS A 224 9.41 -33.23 -16.10
#